data_41f57fc515ced9fd6955ac138bcc119b
#
_entry.id   41f57fc515ced9fd6955ac138bcc119b
#
_cell.length_a   1.000
_cell.length_b   1.000
_cell.length_c   1.000
_cell.angle_alpha   90.00
_cell.angle_beta   90.00
_cell.angle_gamma   90.00
#
_symmetry.space_group_name_H-M   'P 1'
#
loop_
_entity.id
_entity.type
_entity.pdbx_description
1 polymer ?
#
loop_
_entity_poly.entity_id
_entity_poly.type
_entity_poly.pdbx_seq_one_letter_code
_entity_poly.pdbx_strand_id
1 'polypeptide(L)'
;MLHLSISYNQPKLCANASWNSTAITFANSTVVGTGPTGIFVDSNNTVYVADRLNNRIQVWLNGNMTPSRTISGGLYASYSLFATDNGDIYVDNAYSNMRVDKWGTNSNSSVPAMYVCPQCTGVFVDINNMLYCSVYNYHQIVSQSLDKSLNMLSIVAGTGTAGATSLTLNSPRGIFVDTNLSLYVADGNNNRIQKFMSGQLNGTTIPTGTITLSMPSAVVLDADGYLFISDLYNNRLIGSGSYGFRCIAGCSGPGSQSNQLSAPTILSFDSYGNIFVSDYNNNRIQKFLLITNSCNGTTAVTTISTVTSTNTTLTTASSSKRT
;
A
#
# COMPACT_ATOMS: atom_id res chain seq x y z
N MET A 1 -28.76 5.83 6.40
CA MET A 1 -27.58 5.10 5.87
C MET A 1 -26.35 5.84 6.34
N LEU A 2 -25.59 5.26 7.25
CA LEU A 2 -24.25 5.77 7.56
C LEU A 2 -23.42 5.57 6.28
N HIS A 3 -22.97 6.67 5.68
CA HIS A 3 -21.97 6.61 4.64
C HIS A 3 -20.69 6.13 5.34
N LEU A 4 -20.34 4.84 5.18
CA LEU A 4 -19.04 4.35 5.58
C LEU A 4 -18.05 5.01 4.62
N SER A 5 -17.20 5.86 5.15
CA SER A 5 -16.14 6.51 4.38
C SER A 5 -15.06 5.48 4.08
N ILE A 6 -14.46 5.57 2.88
CA ILE A 6 -13.34 4.72 2.48
C ILE A 6 -12.09 5.25 3.19
N SER A 7 -11.39 4.40 3.93
CA SER A 7 -10.17 4.79 4.67
C SER A 7 -8.92 4.88 3.80
N TYR A 8 -8.97 4.36 2.58
CA TYR A 8 -7.85 4.35 1.65
C TYR A 8 -8.06 5.32 0.49
N ASN A 9 -6.96 5.81 -0.06
CA ASN A 9 -7.01 6.70 -1.21
C ASN A 9 -7.24 5.92 -2.50
N GLN A 10 -8.29 6.31 -3.22
CA GLN A 10 -8.55 5.93 -4.59
C GLN A 10 -8.60 7.20 -5.46
N PRO A 11 -7.43 7.76 -5.84
CA PRO A 11 -7.43 8.94 -6.70
C PRO A 11 -8.09 8.59 -8.03
N LYS A 12 -8.85 9.55 -8.60
CA LYS A 12 -9.36 9.40 -9.94
C LYS A 12 -8.24 9.70 -10.94
N LEU A 13 -7.74 8.66 -11.58
CA LEU A 13 -6.62 8.76 -12.52
C LEU A 13 -7.11 8.64 -13.96
N CYS A 14 -6.58 9.49 -14.82
CA CYS A 14 -6.83 9.38 -16.25
C CYS A 14 -5.99 8.25 -16.86
N ALA A 15 -6.46 7.68 -17.95
CA ALA A 15 -5.77 6.59 -18.62
C ALA A 15 -4.31 6.89 -19.02
N ASN A 16 -4.00 8.17 -19.21
CA ASN A 16 -2.66 8.69 -19.55
C ASN A 16 -1.94 9.33 -18.34
N ALA A 17 -2.45 9.16 -17.13
CA ALA A 17 -1.79 9.67 -15.92
C ALA A 17 -0.33 9.21 -15.89
N SER A 18 0.60 10.10 -15.57
CA SER A 18 2.02 9.78 -15.52
C SER A 18 2.67 10.32 -14.25
N TRP A 19 3.68 9.59 -13.81
CA TRP A 19 4.46 9.92 -12.62
C TRP A 19 5.88 10.31 -13.00
N ASN A 20 6.52 11.09 -12.15
CA ASN A 20 7.94 11.36 -12.30
C ASN A 20 8.69 10.01 -12.24
N SER A 21 9.52 9.75 -13.25
CA SER A 21 10.36 8.55 -13.26
C SER A 21 11.39 8.52 -12.12
N THR A 22 11.70 9.70 -11.56
CA THR A 22 12.63 9.87 -10.44
C THR A 22 11.83 10.07 -9.15
N ALA A 23 11.97 9.13 -8.21
CA ALA A 23 11.30 9.20 -6.92
C ALA A 23 12.00 10.14 -5.94
N ILE A 24 11.24 10.62 -4.98
CA ILE A 24 11.73 11.20 -3.74
C ILE A 24 11.84 10.08 -2.70
N THR A 25 12.98 9.94 -2.05
CA THR A 25 13.08 9.05 -0.89
C THR A 25 12.33 9.67 0.28
N PHE A 26 11.13 9.14 0.57
CA PHE A 26 10.28 9.61 1.66
C PHE A 26 10.87 9.24 3.02
N ALA A 27 11.34 8.00 3.16
CA ALA A 27 12.04 7.54 4.36
C ALA A 27 13.15 6.57 3.96
N ASN A 28 14.34 6.77 4.51
CA ASN A 28 15.52 5.93 4.26
C ASN A 28 15.74 4.91 5.40
N SER A 29 16.78 4.10 5.28
CA SER A 29 17.11 3.04 6.23
C SER A 29 17.37 3.52 7.66
N THR A 30 17.76 4.77 7.87
CA THR A 30 17.94 5.31 9.23
C THR A 30 16.62 5.52 9.95
N VAL A 31 15.53 5.64 9.20
CA VAL A 31 14.17 5.88 9.73
C VAL A 31 13.34 4.60 9.71
N VAL A 32 13.27 3.89 8.57
CA VAL A 32 12.44 2.69 8.41
C VAL A 32 13.19 1.38 8.62
N GLY A 33 14.48 1.45 9.01
CA GLY A 33 15.29 0.26 9.24
C GLY A 33 15.58 -0.52 7.96
N THR A 34 15.80 -1.83 8.12
CA THR A 34 16.04 -2.76 7.02
C THR A 34 14.78 -3.55 6.68
N GLY A 35 14.53 -3.70 5.38
CA GLY A 35 13.41 -4.51 4.87
C GLY A 35 12.02 -3.99 5.25
N PRO A 36 11.66 -2.73 4.98
CA PRO A 36 10.28 -2.27 5.13
C PRO A 36 9.39 -3.06 4.17
N THR A 37 8.27 -3.60 4.67
CA THR A 37 7.39 -4.46 3.86
C THR A 37 6.06 -3.81 3.54
N GLY A 38 5.27 -3.50 4.57
CA GLY A 38 3.94 -2.91 4.42
C GLY A 38 3.99 -1.39 4.37
N ILE A 39 3.22 -0.81 3.47
CA ILE A 39 2.92 0.63 3.47
C ILE A 39 1.43 0.83 3.23
N PHE A 40 0.87 1.80 3.94
CA PHE A 40 -0.51 2.24 3.76
C PHE A 40 -0.57 3.76 3.92
N VAL A 41 -1.39 4.41 3.10
CA VAL A 41 -1.65 5.85 3.19
C VAL A 41 -3.16 6.03 3.29
N ASP A 42 -3.62 6.59 4.41
CA ASP A 42 -5.05 6.82 4.65
C ASP A 42 -5.58 8.05 3.90
N SER A 43 -6.91 8.25 3.95
CA SER A 43 -7.59 9.38 3.32
C SER A 43 -7.15 10.75 3.85
N ASN A 44 -6.51 10.81 5.02
CA ASN A 44 -5.91 12.01 5.60
C ASN A 44 -4.43 12.19 5.21
N ASN A 45 -3.91 11.36 4.32
CA ASN A 45 -2.49 11.31 3.94
C ASN A 45 -1.54 10.97 5.12
N THR A 46 -2.04 10.26 6.11
CA THR A 46 -1.19 9.65 7.13
C THR A 46 -0.51 8.43 6.52
N VAL A 47 0.81 8.37 6.61
CA VAL A 47 1.60 7.26 6.08
C VAL A 47 1.95 6.30 7.21
N TYR A 48 1.66 5.02 7.02
CA TYR A 48 1.97 3.93 7.95
C TYR A 48 2.95 2.97 7.28
N VAL A 49 4.03 2.61 7.95
CA VAL A 49 5.04 1.68 7.41
C VAL A 49 5.35 0.58 8.41
N ALA A 50 5.26 -0.67 7.95
CA ALA A 50 5.73 -1.82 8.69
C ALA A 50 7.26 -1.93 8.55
N ASP A 51 7.97 -1.49 9.58
CA ASP A 51 9.42 -1.66 9.75
C ASP A 51 9.67 -3.06 10.34
N ARG A 52 9.61 -4.04 9.43
CA ARG A 52 9.48 -5.46 9.73
C ARG A 52 10.58 -5.99 10.63
N LEU A 53 11.83 -5.74 10.30
CA LEU A 53 12.97 -6.31 11.05
C LEU A 53 13.21 -5.61 12.40
N ASN A 54 12.67 -4.41 12.58
CA ASN A 54 12.67 -3.71 13.88
C ASN A 54 11.39 -3.94 14.68
N ASN A 55 10.47 -4.77 14.20
CA ASN A 55 9.24 -5.14 14.90
C ASN A 55 8.43 -3.92 15.36
N ARG A 56 8.23 -2.94 14.46
CA ARG A 56 7.51 -1.70 14.76
C ARG A 56 6.75 -1.18 13.55
N ILE A 57 5.75 -0.34 13.81
CA ILE A 57 5.07 0.48 12.82
C ILE A 57 5.49 1.92 13.01
N GLN A 58 5.92 2.56 11.95
CA GLN A 58 6.21 3.99 11.90
C GLN A 58 5.02 4.72 11.28
N VAL A 59 4.64 5.87 11.85
CA VAL A 59 3.48 6.66 11.40
C VAL A 59 3.90 8.11 11.16
N TRP A 60 3.58 8.66 9.99
CA TRP A 60 3.80 10.05 9.61
C TRP A 60 2.46 10.75 9.41
N LEU A 61 2.18 11.76 10.19
CA LEU A 61 0.98 12.58 10.04
C LEU A 61 1.20 13.68 9.00
N ASN A 62 0.21 13.91 8.14
CA ASN A 62 0.13 15.06 7.24
C ASN A 62 1.39 15.31 6.38
N GLY A 63 2.06 14.25 5.92
CA GLY A 63 3.23 14.39 5.05
C GLY A 63 4.51 14.90 5.74
N ASN A 64 4.58 14.88 7.07
CA ASN A 64 5.78 15.21 7.81
C ASN A 64 6.97 14.35 7.35
N MET A 65 8.19 14.91 7.42
CA MET A 65 9.41 14.17 7.03
C MET A 65 9.94 13.25 8.14
N THR A 66 9.47 13.44 9.37
CA THR A 66 9.84 12.62 10.53
C THR A 66 8.62 11.86 11.04
N PRO A 67 8.78 10.62 11.51
CA PRO A 67 7.67 9.89 12.11
C PRO A 67 7.08 10.64 13.30
N SER A 68 5.77 10.78 13.31
CA SER A 68 5.03 11.41 14.42
C SER A 68 4.75 10.42 15.53
N ARG A 69 4.74 9.12 15.21
CA ARG A 69 4.49 8.03 16.16
C ARG A 69 5.24 6.77 15.76
N THR A 70 5.75 6.06 16.76
CA THR A 70 6.27 4.68 16.62
C THR A 70 5.44 3.76 17.49
N ILE A 71 4.90 2.70 16.91
CA ILE A 71 4.20 1.63 17.62
C ILE A 71 5.15 0.45 17.70
N SER A 72 5.50 0.05 18.92
CA SER A 72 6.39 -1.08 19.21
C SER A 72 5.84 -1.86 20.41
N GLY A 73 6.31 -3.09 20.55
CA GLY A 73 5.85 -3.98 21.60
C GLY A 73 4.73 -4.91 21.13
N GLY A 74 4.98 -6.21 21.25
CA GLY A 74 4.03 -7.24 20.82
C GLY A 74 3.94 -7.49 19.31
N LEU A 75 4.68 -6.74 18.48
CA LEU A 75 4.82 -6.97 17.03
C LEU A 75 5.99 -7.91 16.75
N TYR A 76 5.83 -8.75 15.73
CA TYR A 76 6.90 -9.62 15.26
C TYR A 76 6.83 -9.81 13.75
N ALA A 77 7.85 -9.30 13.05
CA ALA A 77 8.07 -9.47 11.61
C ALA A 77 6.84 -9.17 10.73
N SER A 78 6.10 -8.10 11.05
CA SER A 78 4.87 -7.71 10.36
C SER A 78 5.09 -7.45 8.88
N TYR A 79 4.28 -8.08 8.01
CA TYR A 79 4.35 -7.93 6.55
C TYR A 79 3.43 -6.86 6.02
N SER A 80 2.24 -6.77 6.55
CA SER A 80 1.17 -5.93 6.03
C SER A 80 0.42 -5.23 7.15
N LEU A 81 -0.17 -4.12 6.82
CA LEU A 81 -1.02 -3.34 7.72
C LEU A 81 -2.11 -2.62 6.93
N PHE A 82 -3.18 -2.26 7.63
CA PHE A 82 -4.26 -1.44 7.13
C PHE A 82 -4.74 -0.50 8.24
N ALA A 83 -5.04 0.76 7.91
CA ALA A 83 -5.61 1.71 8.85
C ALA A 83 -7.02 2.12 8.42
N THR A 84 -7.95 2.19 9.37
CA THR A 84 -9.33 2.63 9.14
C THR A 84 -9.50 4.12 9.42
N ASP A 85 -10.58 4.73 8.95
CA ASP A 85 -10.86 6.16 9.10
C ASP A 85 -10.90 6.64 10.56
N ASN A 86 -11.28 5.75 11.48
CA ASN A 86 -11.27 6.06 12.91
C ASN A 86 -9.88 5.95 13.54
N GLY A 87 -8.84 5.65 12.73
CA GLY A 87 -7.45 5.53 13.16
C GLY A 87 -7.07 4.21 13.82
N ASP A 88 -7.93 3.19 13.76
CA ASP A 88 -7.58 1.83 14.14
C ASP A 88 -6.61 1.22 13.12
N ILE A 89 -5.55 0.59 13.58
CA ILE A 89 -4.52 -0.01 12.74
C ILE A 89 -4.58 -1.53 12.91
N TYR A 90 -4.82 -2.25 11.82
CA TYR A 90 -4.78 -3.71 11.76
C TYR A 90 -3.44 -4.14 11.20
N VAL A 91 -2.71 -4.98 11.92
CA VAL A 91 -1.34 -5.35 11.57
C VAL A 91 -1.20 -6.86 11.59
N ASP A 92 -0.59 -7.40 10.54
CA ASP A 92 -0.15 -8.79 10.53
C ASP A 92 0.87 -9.02 11.65
N ASN A 93 0.53 -9.90 12.56
CA ASN A 93 1.37 -10.37 13.65
C ASN A 93 1.37 -11.91 13.70
N ALA A 94 1.15 -12.51 12.53
CA ALA A 94 0.86 -13.94 12.43
C ALA A 94 2.11 -14.82 12.45
N TYR A 95 3.30 -14.29 12.19
CA TYR A 95 4.52 -15.11 12.18
C TYR A 95 4.78 -15.80 13.53
N SER A 96 4.61 -15.09 14.64
CA SER A 96 4.81 -15.66 15.98
C SER A 96 3.52 -15.79 16.78
N ASN A 97 2.55 -14.91 16.54
CA ASN A 97 1.33 -14.83 17.34
C ASN A 97 0.09 -15.39 16.65
N MET A 98 0.21 -15.84 15.39
CA MET A 98 -0.85 -16.49 14.60
C MET A 98 -2.15 -15.66 14.57
N ARG A 99 -2.02 -14.32 14.38
CA ARG A 99 -3.18 -13.42 14.41
C ARG A 99 -2.90 -12.11 13.70
N VAL A 100 -3.97 -11.42 13.32
CA VAL A 100 -3.96 -9.99 13.05
C VAL A 100 -4.30 -9.27 14.34
N ASP A 101 -3.49 -8.32 14.73
CA ASP A 101 -3.72 -7.46 15.88
C ASP A 101 -4.29 -6.11 15.47
N LYS A 102 -5.11 -5.53 16.34
CA LYS A 102 -5.66 -4.20 16.22
C LYS A 102 -5.04 -3.28 17.28
N TRP A 103 -4.51 -2.15 16.85
CA TRP A 103 -4.15 -1.01 17.69
C TRP A 103 -5.21 0.08 17.52
N GLY A 104 -5.84 0.49 18.62
CA GLY A 104 -6.73 1.65 18.62
C GLY A 104 -5.95 2.95 18.42
N THR A 105 -6.66 4.00 18.01
CA THR A 105 -6.11 5.36 17.93
C THR A 105 -5.48 5.74 19.27
N ASN A 106 -4.21 6.14 19.26
CA ASN A 106 -3.44 6.49 20.45
C ASN A 106 -3.21 5.35 21.48
N SER A 107 -3.57 4.10 21.17
CA SER A 107 -3.29 2.97 22.05
C SER A 107 -1.84 2.52 21.93
N ASN A 108 -1.23 2.20 23.07
CA ASN A 108 0.11 1.59 23.13
C ASN A 108 0.07 0.06 23.25
N SER A 109 -1.13 -0.53 23.25
CA SER A 109 -1.35 -1.97 23.31
C SER A 109 -2.31 -2.40 22.22
N SER A 110 -2.14 -3.63 21.74
CA SER A 110 -3.03 -4.26 20.78
C SER A 110 -4.03 -5.19 21.43
N VAL A 111 -5.09 -5.48 20.68
CA VAL A 111 -6.02 -6.57 20.95
C VAL A 111 -6.09 -7.48 19.71
N PRO A 112 -6.27 -8.79 19.87
CA PRO A 112 -6.50 -9.68 18.74
C PRO A 112 -7.76 -9.27 17.95
N ALA A 113 -7.62 -9.16 16.62
CA ALA A 113 -8.72 -8.88 15.70
C ALA A 113 -9.16 -10.13 14.94
N MET A 114 -8.20 -10.96 14.53
CA MET A 114 -8.47 -12.22 13.80
C MET A 114 -7.38 -13.24 14.14
N TYR A 115 -7.77 -14.45 14.50
CA TYR A 115 -6.82 -15.56 14.67
C TYR A 115 -6.66 -16.30 13.34
N VAL A 116 -5.45 -16.36 12.83
CA VAL A 116 -5.08 -17.01 11.57
C VAL A 116 -3.75 -17.71 11.71
N CYS A 117 -3.62 -18.88 11.12
CA CYS A 117 -2.36 -19.66 11.05
C CYS A 117 -1.82 -19.64 9.63
N PRO A 118 -0.49 -19.57 9.46
CA PRO A 118 0.48 -18.58 9.85
C PRO A 118 0.62 -17.49 8.76
N GLN A 119 0.91 -16.28 9.12
CA GLN A 119 1.34 -15.15 8.28
C GLN A 119 0.31 -14.60 7.27
N CYS A 120 -0.20 -13.41 7.57
CA CYS A 120 -0.96 -12.58 6.64
C CYS A 120 -0.03 -11.71 5.80
N THR A 121 0.22 -12.03 4.57
CA THR A 121 1.02 -11.19 3.67
C THR A 121 0.25 -10.02 3.07
N GLY A 122 -1.08 -10.02 3.21
CA GLY A 122 -1.98 -8.92 2.85
C GLY A 122 -3.08 -8.80 3.90
N VAL A 123 -3.25 -7.62 4.47
CA VAL A 123 -4.33 -7.26 5.40
C VAL A 123 -5.16 -6.15 4.76
N PHE A 124 -6.47 -6.29 4.79
CA PHE A 124 -7.40 -5.29 4.23
C PHE A 124 -8.70 -5.27 5.04
N VAL A 125 -9.31 -4.09 5.20
CA VAL A 125 -10.65 -3.94 5.77
C VAL A 125 -11.54 -3.27 4.72
N ASP A 126 -12.67 -3.92 4.38
CA ASP A 126 -13.61 -3.40 3.41
C ASP A 126 -14.64 -2.42 4.01
N ILE A 127 -15.50 -1.88 3.14
CA ILE A 127 -16.55 -0.92 3.53
C ILE A 127 -17.65 -1.53 4.44
N ASN A 128 -17.70 -2.84 4.59
CA ASN A 128 -18.63 -3.56 5.45
C ASN A 128 -17.98 -4.04 6.75
N ASN A 129 -16.82 -3.48 7.12
CA ASN A 129 -16.04 -3.91 8.29
C ASN A 129 -15.65 -5.40 8.26
N MET A 130 -15.44 -5.96 7.08
CA MET A 130 -14.83 -7.28 6.94
C MET A 130 -13.33 -7.15 6.90
N LEU A 131 -12.64 -7.82 7.81
CA LEU A 131 -11.18 -7.96 7.82
C LEU A 131 -10.77 -9.15 6.97
N TYR A 132 -9.88 -8.93 6.03
CA TYR A 132 -9.32 -9.93 5.13
C TYR A 132 -7.85 -10.19 5.45
N CYS A 133 -7.44 -11.46 5.32
CA CYS A 133 -6.06 -11.88 5.45
C CYS A 133 -5.67 -12.80 4.29
N SER A 134 -4.56 -12.49 3.65
CA SER A 134 -3.92 -13.34 2.66
C SER A 134 -3.02 -14.34 3.36
N VAL A 135 -3.49 -15.61 3.51
CA VAL A 135 -2.77 -16.65 4.22
C VAL A 135 -1.79 -17.34 3.28
N TYR A 136 -0.59 -16.79 3.18
CA TYR A 136 0.46 -17.13 2.21
C TYR A 136 0.75 -18.64 2.12
N ASN A 137 1.01 -19.29 3.25
CA ASN A 137 1.40 -20.69 3.31
C ASN A 137 0.22 -21.67 3.14
N TYR A 138 -1.02 -21.18 3.26
CA TYR A 138 -2.23 -22.00 3.04
C TYR A 138 -2.93 -21.68 1.73
N HIS A 139 -2.31 -20.87 0.87
CA HIS A 139 -2.78 -20.64 -0.49
C HIS A 139 -4.25 -20.21 -0.57
N GLN A 140 -4.69 -19.37 0.38
CA GLN A 140 -6.08 -18.93 0.49
C GLN A 140 -6.19 -17.52 1.07
N ILE A 141 -7.33 -16.90 0.83
CA ILE A 141 -7.73 -15.65 1.48
C ILE A 141 -8.88 -15.98 2.42
N VAL A 142 -8.77 -15.50 3.66
CA VAL A 142 -9.82 -15.62 4.66
C VAL A 142 -10.35 -14.25 5.05
N SER A 143 -11.59 -14.22 5.53
CA SER A 143 -12.19 -13.00 6.06
C SER A 143 -12.96 -13.26 7.35
N GLN A 144 -13.11 -12.21 8.17
CA GLN A 144 -13.88 -12.22 9.40
C GLN A 144 -14.54 -10.86 9.60
N SER A 145 -15.79 -10.86 10.08
CA SER A 145 -16.45 -9.60 10.46
C SER A 145 -15.80 -9.00 11.69
N LEU A 146 -15.58 -7.69 11.68
CA LEU A 146 -15.13 -6.92 12.84
C LEU A 146 -16.28 -6.58 13.79
N ASP A 147 -17.52 -6.74 13.34
CA ASP A 147 -18.71 -6.59 14.16
C ASP A 147 -18.86 -7.86 15.02
N LYS A 148 -18.86 -7.70 16.34
CA LYS A 148 -18.69 -8.76 17.36
C LYS A 148 -19.72 -9.89 17.36
N SER A 149 -20.73 -9.88 16.51
CA SER A 149 -21.80 -10.85 16.51
C SER A 149 -21.46 -12.18 15.81
N LEU A 150 -20.45 -12.23 14.95
CA LEU A 150 -20.10 -13.41 14.15
C LEU A 150 -18.58 -13.55 14.00
N ASN A 151 -17.89 -14.09 15.01
CA ASN A 151 -16.44 -14.39 14.97
C ASN A 151 -16.10 -15.62 14.10
N MET A 152 -16.77 -15.81 12.97
CA MET A 152 -16.49 -16.95 12.09
C MET A 152 -15.54 -16.55 11.00
N LEU A 153 -14.42 -17.28 10.91
CA LEU A 153 -13.48 -17.19 9.81
C LEU A 153 -14.08 -17.85 8.57
N SER A 154 -14.10 -17.15 7.44
CA SER A 154 -14.60 -17.67 6.17
C SER A 154 -13.51 -17.67 5.11
N ILE A 155 -13.40 -18.75 4.33
CA ILE A 155 -12.55 -18.79 3.14
C ILE A 155 -13.29 -18.05 2.02
N VAL A 156 -12.65 -17.04 1.43
CA VAL A 156 -13.23 -16.23 0.35
C VAL A 156 -12.50 -16.38 -1.00
N ALA A 157 -11.31 -17.00 -1.01
CA ALA A 157 -10.60 -17.38 -2.22
C ALA A 157 -9.54 -18.46 -1.89
N GLY A 158 -9.26 -19.33 -2.87
CA GLY A 158 -8.31 -20.42 -2.71
C GLY A 158 -8.89 -21.61 -1.97
N THR A 159 -8.20 -22.75 -2.02
CA THR A 159 -8.69 -24.05 -1.48
C THR A 159 -7.85 -24.61 -0.34
N GLY A 160 -6.79 -23.90 0.06
CA GLY A 160 -5.83 -24.41 1.06
C GLY A 160 -4.68 -25.22 0.44
N THR A 161 -4.71 -25.48 -0.87
CA THR A 161 -3.63 -26.15 -1.60
C THR A 161 -3.15 -25.28 -2.77
N ALA A 162 -1.83 -25.31 -3.04
CA ALA A 162 -1.26 -24.58 -4.14
C ALA A 162 -1.79 -25.07 -5.50
N GLY A 163 -2.14 -24.12 -6.38
CA GLY A 163 -2.59 -24.45 -7.73
C GLY A 163 -2.83 -23.21 -8.57
N ALA A 164 -3.00 -23.40 -9.89
CA ALA A 164 -3.16 -22.32 -10.86
C ALA A 164 -4.53 -22.28 -11.55
N THR A 165 -5.52 -22.99 -11.02
CA THR A 165 -6.89 -22.97 -11.56
C THR A 165 -7.62 -21.69 -11.13
N SER A 166 -8.86 -21.50 -11.57
CA SER A 166 -9.72 -20.40 -11.14
C SER A 166 -10.13 -20.50 -9.65
N LEU A 167 -10.09 -21.70 -9.05
CA LEU A 167 -10.44 -21.96 -7.66
C LEU A 167 -9.22 -21.92 -6.72
N THR A 168 -8.02 -22.07 -7.24
CA THR A 168 -6.80 -22.23 -6.44
C THR A 168 -5.90 -21.00 -6.54
N LEU A 169 -5.11 -20.79 -5.51
CA LEU A 169 -4.06 -19.77 -5.42
C LEU A 169 -2.71 -20.44 -5.12
N ASN A 170 -1.62 -19.72 -5.32
CA ASN A 170 -0.29 -20.18 -4.95
C ASN A 170 0.51 -19.05 -4.32
N SER A 171 0.65 -19.10 -2.99
CA SER A 171 1.33 -18.07 -2.19
C SER A 171 0.77 -16.67 -2.46
N PRO A 172 -0.54 -16.45 -2.21
CA PRO A 172 -1.16 -15.14 -2.38
C PRO A 172 -0.51 -14.10 -1.47
N ARG A 173 -0.39 -12.87 -1.97
CA ARG A 173 0.27 -11.77 -1.28
C ARG A 173 -0.70 -10.62 -1.01
N GLY A 174 -0.43 -9.43 -1.52
CA GLY A 174 -1.29 -8.27 -1.34
C GLY A 174 -2.69 -8.48 -1.93
N ILE A 175 -3.66 -7.91 -1.27
CA ILE A 175 -5.08 -7.98 -1.63
C ILE A 175 -5.68 -6.58 -1.64
N PHE A 176 -6.75 -6.42 -2.40
CA PHE A 176 -7.58 -5.23 -2.44
C PHE A 176 -9.03 -5.62 -2.60
N VAL A 177 -9.95 -4.96 -1.88
CA VAL A 177 -11.40 -5.16 -2.04
C VAL A 177 -12.02 -3.84 -2.51
N ASP A 178 -12.70 -3.88 -3.66
CA ASP A 178 -13.35 -2.69 -4.21
C ASP A 178 -14.71 -2.40 -3.51
N THR A 179 -15.31 -1.27 -3.84
CA THR A 179 -16.62 -0.86 -3.28
C THR A 179 -17.79 -1.76 -3.72
N ASN A 180 -17.59 -2.61 -4.73
CA ASN A 180 -18.53 -3.66 -5.13
C ASN A 180 -18.25 -4.99 -4.42
N LEU A 181 -17.33 -4.97 -3.44
CA LEU A 181 -16.86 -6.15 -2.69
C LEU A 181 -16.20 -7.22 -3.58
N SER A 182 -15.65 -6.83 -4.74
CA SER A 182 -14.81 -7.71 -5.53
C SER A 182 -13.41 -7.75 -4.90
N LEU A 183 -12.89 -8.95 -4.68
CA LEU A 183 -11.56 -9.19 -4.13
C LEU A 183 -10.55 -9.36 -5.26
N TYR A 184 -9.48 -8.58 -5.21
CA TYR A 184 -8.33 -8.70 -6.10
C TYR A 184 -7.16 -9.27 -5.32
N VAL A 185 -6.48 -10.26 -5.86
CA VAL A 185 -5.40 -11.01 -5.22
C VAL A 185 -4.16 -11.02 -6.10
N ALA A 186 -3.04 -10.58 -5.54
CA ALA A 186 -1.73 -10.83 -6.13
C ALA A 186 -1.35 -12.30 -5.86
N ASP A 187 -1.59 -13.16 -6.85
CA ASP A 187 -1.36 -14.61 -6.80
C ASP A 187 0.10 -14.90 -7.16
N GLY A 188 0.99 -14.65 -6.17
CA GLY A 188 2.42 -14.43 -6.34
C GLY A 188 3.12 -15.50 -7.16
N ASN A 189 3.10 -16.75 -6.72
CA ASN A 189 3.80 -17.84 -7.41
C ASN A 189 3.15 -18.28 -8.73
N ASN A 190 1.91 -17.83 -9.01
CA ASN A 190 1.26 -18.03 -10.30
C ASN A 190 1.49 -16.85 -11.26
N ASN A 191 2.21 -15.81 -10.84
CA ASN A 191 2.55 -14.64 -11.67
C ASN A 191 1.33 -13.96 -12.29
N ARG A 192 0.21 -13.83 -11.53
CA ARG A 192 -1.05 -13.28 -12.03
C ARG A 192 -1.77 -12.44 -10.97
N ILE A 193 -2.73 -11.65 -11.41
CA ILE A 193 -3.76 -11.05 -10.55
C ILE A 193 -5.07 -11.81 -10.79
N GLN A 194 -5.67 -12.29 -9.70
CA GLN A 194 -6.99 -12.93 -9.72
C GLN A 194 -8.04 -11.99 -9.13
N LYS A 195 -9.19 -11.91 -9.81
CA LYS A 195 -10.38 -11.18 -9.33
C LYS A 195 -11.46 -12.19 -8.96
N PHE A 196 -12.00 -12.07 -7.76
CA PHE A 196 -13.15 -12.82 -7.25
C PHE A 196 -14.31 -11.86 -7.07
N MET A 197 -15.46 -12.14 -7.70
CA MET A 197 -16.68 -11.36 -7.47
C MET A 197 -17.21 -11.67 -6.06
N SER A 198 -17.92 -10.72 -5.47
CA SER A 198 -18.49 -10.87 -4.13
C SER A 198 -19.27 -12.20 -4.00
N GLY A 199 -18.92 -12.98 -2.99
CA GLY A 199 -19.54 -14.29 -2.71
C GLY A 199 -19.14 -15.44 -3.67
N GLN A 200 -18.21 -15.22 -4.62
CA GLN A 200 -17.77 -16.23 -5.56
C GLN A 200 -16.37 -16.77 -5.18
N LEU A 201 -16.22 -18.06 -5.17
CA LEU A 201 -14.93 -18.74 -4.96
C LEU A 201 -14.17 -19.00 -6.28
N ASN A 202 -14.82 -18.76 -7.42
CA ASN A 202 -14.24 -18.93 -8.75
C ASN A 202 -13.68 -17.59 -9.25
N GLY A 203 -12.37 -17.48 -9.28
CA GLY A 203 -11.67 -16.27 -9.69
C GLY A 203 -11.47 -16.18 -11.22
N THR A 204 -11.31 -14.96 -11.70
CA THR A 204 -10.95 -14.65 -13.08
C THR A 204 -9.57 -14.00 -13.11
N THR A 205 -8.67 -14.53 -13.94
CA THR A 205 -7.36 -13.91 -14.16
C THR A 205 -7.51 -12.62 -14.94
N ILE A 206 -6.94 -11.52 -14.40
CA ILE A 206 -6.88 -10.24 -15.09
C ILE A 206 -5.81 -10.33 -16.21
N PRO A 207 -6.20 -10.11 -17.48
CA PRO A 207 -5.24 -10.16 -18.57
C PRO A 207 -4.35 -8.91 -18.55
N THR A 208 -3.04 -9.10 -18.52
CA THR A 208 -2.05 -8.01 -18.55
C THR A 208 -1.48 -7.72 -19.94
N GLY A 209 -2.05 -8.34 -20.97
CA GLY A 209 -1.62 -8.17 -22.38
C GLY A 209 -0.20 -8.70 -22.60
N THR A 210 0.67 -7.85 -23.12
CA THR A 210 2.09 -8.19 -23.36
C THR A 210 2.97 -8.08 -22.11
N ILE A 211 2.44 -7.57 -20.99
CA ILE A 211 3.17 -7.45 -19.73
C ILE A 211 3.16 -8.79 -19.00
N THR A 212 4.33 -9.38 -18.82
CA THR A 212 4.50 -10.57 -17.98
C THR A 212 4.83 -10.14 -16.54
N LEU A 213 4.05 -10.61 -15.59
CA LEU A 213 4.32 -10.41 -14.16
C LEU A 213 5.30 -11.47 -13.66
N SER A 214 6.06 -11.12 -12.61
CA SER A 214 6.93 -12.07 -11.90
C SER A 214 6.81 -11.82 -10.41
N MET A 215 6.15 -12.75 -9.73
CA MET A 215 5.87 -12.67 -8.29
C MET A 215 5.18 -11.34 -7.91
N PRO A 216 3.99 -11.00 -8.47
CA PRO A 216 3.28 -9.80 -8.05
C PRO A 216 3.03 -9.83 -6.54
N SER A 217 3.35 -8.74 -5.86
CA SER A 217 3.33 -8.66 -4.40
C SER A 217 2.20 -7.80 -3.85
N ALA A 218 1.68 -6.88 -4.65
CA ALA A 218 0.52 -6.07 -4.28
C ALA A 218 -0.31 -5.68 -5.50
N VAL A 219 -1.58 -5.39 -5.26
CA VAL A 219 -2.50 -4.79 -6.20
C VAL A 219 -3.34 -3.76 -5.48
N VAL A 220 -3.51 -2.57 -6.08
CA VAL A 220 -4.44 -1.53 -5.65
C VAL A 220 -5.20 -1.00 -6.85
N LEU A 221 -6.36 -0.38 -6.61
CA LEU A 221 -7.18 0.21 -7.66
C LEU A 221 -7.32 1.72 -7.44
N ASP A 222 -7.44 2.46 -8.55
CA ASP A 222 -7.92 3.83 -8.50
C ASP A 222 -9.47 3.90 -8.50
N ALA A 223 -10.04 5.09 -8.49
CA ALA A 223 -11.50 5.30 -8.43
C ALA A 223 -12.25 4.82 -9.70
N ASP A 224 -11.58 4.72 -10.84
CA ASP A 224 -12.15 4.24 -12.10
C ASP A 224 -11.89 2.73 -12.32
N GLY A 225 -11.23 2.06 -11.35
CA GLY A 225 -10.96 0.62 -11.38
C GLY A 225 -9.71 0.24 -12.16
N TYR A 226 -8.83 1.18 -12.51
CA TYR A 226 -7.52 0.86 -13.06
C TYR A 226 -6.63 0.23 -11.99
N LEU A 227 -5.92 -0.83 -12.37
CA LEU A 227 -5.07 -1.60 -11.48
C LEU A 227 -3.64 -1.07 -11.46
N PHE A 228 -3.06 -1.07 -10.27
CA PHE A 228 -1.64 -0.77 -10.03
C PHE A 228 -1.03 -1.94 -9.26
N ILE A 229 0.09 -2.45 -9.76
CA ILE A 229 0.68 -3.73 -9.33
C ILE A 229 2.14 -3.52 -8.97
N SER A 230 2.56 -4.00 -7.81
CA SER A 230 3.98 -4.20 -7.50
C SER A 230 4.45 -5.52 -8.10
N ASP A 231 5.27 -5.45 -9.14
CA ASP A 231 5.82 -6.58 -9.90
C ASP A 231 7.22 -6.93 -9.35
N LEU A 232 7.22 -7.63 -8.20
CA LEU A 232 8.33 -7.73 -7.26
C LEU A 232 9.65 -8.18 -7.89
N TYR A 233 9.66 -9.31 -8.60
CA TYR A 233 10.88 -9.83 -9.19
C TYR A 233 11.29 -9.14 -10.48
N ASN A 234 10.36 -8.42 -11.13
CA ASN A 234 10.69 -7.52 -12.22
C ASN A 234 11.11 -6.12 -11.73
N ASN A 235 11.12 -5.88 -10.41
CA ASN A 235 11.62 -4.66 -9.77
C ASN A 235 10.96 -3.38 -10.28
N ARG A 236 9.64 -3.42 -10.53
CA ARG A 236 8.90 -2.32 -11.14
C ARG A 236 7.47 -2.21 -10.62
N LEU A 237 6.84 -1.08 -10.89
CA LEU A 237 5.40 -0.90 -10.74
C LEU A 237 4.74 -0.88 -12.12
N ILE A 238 3.60 -1.56 -12.23
CA ILE A 238 2.78 -1.63 -13.43
C ILE A 238 1.45 -0.94 -13.16
N GLY A 239 0.97 -0.12 -14.10
CA GLY A 239 -0.35 0.49 -14.06
C GLY A 239 -1.16 0.13 -15.29
N SER A 240 -2.46 -0.15 -15.13
CA SER A 240 -3.39 -0.28 -16.25
C SER A 240 -3.95 1.08 -16.67
N GLY A 241 -4.51 1.14 -17.86
CA GLY A 241 -5.18 2.30 -18.42
C GLY A 241 -5.99 1.88 -19.64
N SER A 242 -6.61 2.82 -20.37
CA SER A 242 -7.43 2.53 -21.55
C SER A 242 -6.67 1.83 -22.67
N TYR A 243 -5.35 1.92 -22.70
CA TYR A 243 -4.47 1.26 -23.69
C TYR A 243 -3.79 -0.01 -23.16
N GLY A 244 -4.28 -0.56 -22.06
CA GLY A 244 -3.72 -1.74 -21.41
C GLY A 244 -2.72 -1.39 -20.30
N PHE A 245 -1.88 -2.36 -19.97
CA PHE A 245 -0.89 -2.24 -18.90
C PHE A 245 0.42 -1.66 -19.41
N ARG A 246 1.07 -0.84 -18.56
CA ARG A 246 2.39 -0.26 -18.82
C ARG A 246 3.23 -0.19 -17.54
N CYS A 247 4.54 -0.14 -17.70
CA CYS A 247 5.43 0.21 -16.58
C CYS A 247 5.27 1.68 -16.22
N ILE A 248 5.14 1.99 -14.92
CA ILE A 248 4.95 3.34 -14.40
C ILE A 248 6.10 3.83 -13.51
N ALA A 249 6.82 2.93 -12.85
CA ALA A 249 7.98 3.23 -12.02
C ALA A 249 8.94 2.03 -11.97
N GLY A 250 10.24 2.28 -11.77
CA GLY A 250 11.25 1.23 -11.77
C GLY A 250 11.56 0.65 -13.16
N CYS A 251 11.16 1.35 -14.23
CA CYS A 251 11.25 0.85 -15.61
C CYS A 251 12.69 0.78 -16.16
N SER A 252 13.65 1.35 -15.45
CA SER A 252 15.08 1.35 -15.81
C SER A 252 15.82 0.06 -15.38
N GLY A 253 15.08 -0.90 -14.82
CA GLY A 253 15.65 -2.13 -14.27
C GLY A 253 16.00 -2.02 -12.77
N PRO A 254 16.48 -3.12 -12.16
CA PRO A 254 16.76 -3.18 -10.74
C PRO A 254 17.91 -2.27 -10.34
N GLY A 255 17.86 -1.70 -9.14
CA GLY A 255 18.96 -0.91 -8.58
C GLY A 255 18.52 0.02 -7.47
N SER A 256 19.45 0.86 -7.01
CA SER A 256 19.25 1.78 -5.87
C SER A 256 19.15 3.25 -6.26
N GLN A 257 19.23 3.60 -7.54
CA GLN A 257 19.05 4.97 -8.00
C GLN A 257 17.61 5.44 -7.77
N SER A 258 17.36 6.73 -7.89
CA SER A 258 16.03 7.31 -7.63
C SER A 258 14.96 6.91 -8.66
N ASN A 259 15.34 6.45 -9.84
CA ASN A 259 14.48 5.91 -10.90
C ASN A 259 14.44 4.37 -10.92
N GLN A 260 15.05 3.71 -9.94
CA GLN A 260 15.14 2.26 -9.83
C GLN A 260 14.49 1.76 -8.55
N LEU A 261 14.04 0.52 -8.57
CA LEU A 261 13.51 -0.22 -7.43
C LEU A 261 14.23 -1.56 -7.28
N SER A 262 14.17 -2.15 -6.11
CA SER A 262 14.66 -3.50 -5.85
C SER A 262 13.72 -4.25 -4.92
N ALA A 263 13.03 -5.24 -5.47
CA ALA A 263 11.99 -6.02 -4.82
C ALA A 263 10.89 -5.12 -4.16
N PRO A 264 10.17 -4.30 -4.95
CA PRO A 264 9.07 -3.49 -4.41
C PRO A 264 7.96 -4.40 -3.85
N THR A 265 7.53 -4.16 -2.60
CA THR A 265 6.54 -5.04 -1.94
C THR A 265 5.13 -4.49 -2.04
N ILE A 266 4.77 -3.48 -1.28
CA ILE A 266 3.43 -2.90 -1.25
C ILE A 266 3.49 -1.47 -1.76
N LEU A 267 2.44 -1.04 -2.45
CA LEU A 267 2.24 0.34 -2.90
C LEU A 267 0.93 0.91 -2.35
N SER A 268 0.88 2.22 -2.19
CA SER A 268 -0.32 2.94 -1.77
C SER A 268 -0.35 4.33 -2.40
N PHE A 269 -1.55 4.90 -2.61
CA PHE A 269 -1.71 6.27 -3.08
C PHE A 269 -1.90 7.24 -1.92
N ASP A 270 -1.43 8.50 -2.09
CA ASP A 270 -1.98 9.61 -1.33
C ASP A 270 -3.17 10.26 -2.07
N SER A 271 -3.87 11.20 -1.43
CA SER A 271 -5.04 11.87 -2.02
C SER A 271 -4.70 12.72 -3.26
N TYR A 272 -3.42 13.00 -3.50
CA TYR A 272 -2.95 13.73 -4.67
C TYR A 272 -2.62 12.80 -5.85
N GLY A 273 -2.74 11.48 -5.67
CA GLY A 273 -2.39 10.47 -6.68
C GLY A 273 -0.89 10.16 -6.76
N ASN A 274 -0.09 10.63 -5.81
CA ASN A 274 1.30 10.18 -5.71
C ASN A 274 1.35 8.74 -5.25
N ILE A 275 2.35 7.98 -5.73
CA ILE A 275 2.56 6.59 -5.35
C ILE A 275 3.66 6.51 -4.30
N PHE A 276 3.34 5.88 -3.18
CA PHE A 276 4.31 5.42 -2.20
C PHE A 276 4.56 3.93 -2.40
N VAL A 277 5.81 3.51 -2.30
CA VAL A 277 6.20 2.10 -2.45
C VAL A 277 7.29 1.71 -1.45
N SER A 278 7.14 0.54 -0.84
CA SER A 278 8.19 -0.09 -0.06
C SER A 278 9.22 -0.71 -0.99
N ASP A 279 10.38 -0.08 -1.10
CA ASP A 279 11.53 -0.52 -1.90
C ASP A 279 12.44 -1.40 -1.02
N TYR A 280 11.99 -2.65 -0.85
CA TYR A 280 12.40 -3.58 0.21
C TYR A 280 13.91 -3.79 0.30
N ASN A 281 14.57 -4.20 -0.80
CA ASN A 281 16.00 -4.48 -0.80
C ASN A 281 16.85 -3.21 -0.67
N ASN A 282 16.30 -2.04 -1.01
CA ASN A 282 16.99 -0.76 -0.85
C ASN A 282 16.72 -0.12 0.51
N ASN A 283 15.95 -0.77 1.40
CA ASN A 283 15.68 -0.31 2.76
C ASN A 283 15.12 1.12 2.81
N ARG A 284 14.15 1.43 1.96
CA ARG A 284 13.57 2.77 1.85
C ARG A 284 12.12 2.76 1.42
N ILE A 285 11.45 3.87 1.66
CA ILE A 285 10.14 4.18 1.08
C ILE A 285 10.37 5.24 0.00
N GLN A 286 9.94 4.94 -1.23
CA GLN A 286 10.00 5.85 -2.35
C GLN A 286 8.63 6.48 -2.62
N LYS A 287 8.62 7.77 -2.98
CA LYS A 287 7.43 8.52 -3.39
C LYS A 287 7.60 8.99 -4.83
N PHE A 288 6.76 8.52 -5.74
CA PHE A 288 6.68 8.98 -7.12
C PHE A 288 5.57 10.03 -7.24
N LEU A 289 5.93 11.24 -7.65
CA LEU A 289 4.97 12.34 -7.79
C LEU A 289 4.17 12.19 -9.07
N LEU A 290 2.86 12.38 -8.99
CA LEU A 290 1.97 12.48 -10.14
C LEU A 290 2.30 13.77 -10.91
N ILE A 291 2.62 13.66 -12.21
CA ILE A 291 2.97 14.82 -13.06
C ILE A 291 1.77 15.24 -13.90
N THR A 292 1.12 14.26 -14.55
CA THR A 292 -0.01 14.53 -15.43
C THR A 292 -1.20 13.68 -15.05
N ASN A 293 -2.38 14.30 -15.00
CA ASN A 293 -3.64 13.63 -14.78
C ASN A 293 -4.75 14.36 -15.54
N SER A 294 -4.63 14.43 -16.88
CA SER A 294 -5.57 15.16 -17.73
C SER A 294 -6.49 14.19 -18.46
N CYS A 295 -7.75 14.14 -18.05
CA CYS A 295 -8.76 13.26 -18.67
C CYS A 295 -9.29 13.76 -20.02
N ASN A 296 -9.15 15.07 -20.31
CA ASN A 296 -9.61 15.68 -21.55
C ASN A 296 -8.47 16.52 -22.13
N GLY A 297 -7.58 16.01 -22.92
CA GLY A 297 -6.60 16.71 -23.78
C GLY A 297 -6.07 18.12 -23.43
N THR A 298 -6.55 18.72 -22.34
CA THR A 298 -6.11 20.00 -21.79
C THR A 298 -5.12 19.74 -20.65
N THR A 299 -3.87 20.03 -20.91
CA THR A 299 -2.76 19.95 -19.96
C THR A 299 -2.96 20.94 -18.81
N ALA A 300 -3.38 20.46 -17.65
CA ALA A 300 -3.16 21.20 -16.41
C ALA A 300 -1.71 20.96 -15.97
N VAL A 301 -0.83 21.90 -16.26
CA VAL A 301 0.54 21.90 -15.74
C VAL A 301 0.47 22.33 -14.29
N THR A 302 0.65 21.41 -13.35
CA THR A 302 0.88 21.75 -11.96
C THR A 302 2.30 22.30 -11.84
N THR A 303 2.44 23.62 -11.81
CA THR A 303 3.72 24.28 -11.53
C THR A 303 4.11 23.98 -10.08
N ILE A 304 5.16 23.19 -9.90
CA ILE A 304 5.81 23.01 -8.60
C ILE A 304 6.52 24.33 -8.30
N SER A 305 5.96 25.13 -7.38
CA SER A 305 6.67 26.28 -6.82
C SER A 305 7.80 25.75 -5.92
N THR A 306 9.01 25.79 -6.44
CA THR A 306 10.22 25.63 -5.62
C THR A 306 10.33 26.82 -4.68
N VAL A 307 10.05 26.63 -3.42
CA VAL A 307 10.37 27.62 -2.38
C VAL A 307 11.88 27.58 -2.17
N THR A 308 12.59 28.46 -2.85
CA THR A 308 13.98 28.79 -2.53
C THR A 308 13.96 29.68 -1.29
N SER A 309 14.37 29.16 -0.16
CA SER A 309 14.63 29.95 1.05
C SER A 309 15.87 30.80 0.83
N THR A 310 15.69 32.08 0.47
CA THR A 310 16.76 33.08 0.55
C THR A 310 16.82 33.57 1.99
N ASN A 311 17.91 33.23 2.67
CA ASN A 311 18.30 33.84 3.94
C ASN A 311 18.63 35.32 3.70
N THR A 312 17.72 36.21 4.07
CA THR A 312 18.00 37.64 4.11
C THR A 312 18.39 37.98 5.56
N THR A 313 19.69 38.19 5.78
CA THR A 313 20.23 38.78 7.00
C THR A 313 19.78 40.24 7.09
N LEU A 314 18.92 40.54 8.05
CA LEU A 314 18.60 41.93 8.42
C LEU A 314 19.75 42.51 9.24
N THR A 315 20.53 43.39 8.64
CA THR A 315 21.43 44.32 9.35
C THR A 315 20.63 45.51 9.84
N THR A 316 20.51 45.63 11.13
CA THR A 316 19.94 46.82 11.80
C THR A 316 20.95 47.97 11.74
N ALA A 317 20.65 49.01 10.97
CA ALA A 317 21.37 50.29 11.04
C ALA A 317 20.72 51.18 12.10
N SER A 318 21.45 51.48 13.15
CA SER A 318 21.10 52.51 14.14
C SER A 318 21.40 53.90 13.60
N SER A 319 20.40 54.74 13.44
CA SER A 319 20.60 56.19 13.20
C SER A 319 20.43 56.97 14.51
N SER A 320 21.52 57.48 15.00
CA SER A 320 21.51 58.54 16.03
C SER A 320 21.07 59.86 15.42
N LYS A 321 20.02 60.49 15.95
CA LYS A 321 19.78 61.93 15.78
C LYS A 321 20.19 62.68 17.05
N ARG A 322 21.19 63.56 16.90
CA ARG A 322 21.42 64.68 17.81
C ARG A 322 20.50 65.84 17.36
N THR A 323 19.86 66.38 18.24
CA THR A 323 19.69 67.76 18.79
C THR A 323 18.42 67.82 19.59
#